data_52ded2ea86afc1a8f5e374fe4882eabe
#
_entry.id   52ded2ea86afc1a8f5e374fe4882eabe
#
_cell.length_a   1.000
_cell.length_b   1.000
_cell.length_c   1.000
_cell.angle_alpha   90.00
_cell.angle_beta   90.00
_cell.angle_gamma   90.00
#
_symmetry.space_group_name_H-M   'P 1'
#
loop_
_entity.id
_entity.type
_entity.pdbx_description
1 polymer ?
#
loop_
_entity_poly.entity_id
_entity_poly.type
_entity_poly.pdbx_seq_one_letter_code
_entity_poly.pdbx_strand_id
1 'polypeptide(L)'
;MSQVRQEHLYSSIQECHKEFGYPVEESCHILDVSRSAYYKWLRGDCGERIKANRKIASVIEEIHNEDSSKGYRRIRDDLEEYHSIKVNDKRVLRICRALNVKSTIKYKKQGCTRNANTPQYIAENILNRKFTASAPNEKWLTDVTEFKWYEGVEKRKIYLSAILDLYDRRIVSYFIRDRNNNSLVFDTFDKAIEENPDAHGLFHSDRGFQYTNREFHAKIEKAGMTQSMSRVGKCIDNGPMEGFWGIIKRERYYGKRFESRESLVSMIETYIFYYNNRRLQRKLGVITPMEKHNTYFLAA
;
A
#
# COMPACT_ATOMS: atom_id res chain seq x y z
N MET A 1 19.39 -28.20 -6.87
CA MET A 1 18.55 -28.92 -5.87
C MET A 1 18.28 -28.00 -4.71
N SER A 2 17.08 -27.99 -4.14
CA SER A 2 16.76 -27.12 -3.00
C SER A 2 17.44 -27.67 -1.73
N GLN A 3 17.87 -26.76 -0.84
CA GLN A 3 18.52 -27.08 0.43
C GLN A 3 17.68 -28.02 1.32
N VAL A 4 16.35 -27.91 1.26
CA VAL A 4 15.38 -28.79 1.94
C VAL A 4 15.53 -30.24 1.48
N ARG A 5 15.74 -30.46 0.17
CA ARG A 5 15.93 -31.82 -0.36
C ARG A 5 17.25 -32.45 0.13
N GLN A 6 18.29 -31.64 0.32
CA GLN A 6 19.55 -32.12 0.88
C GLN A 6 19.45 -32.43 2.38
N GLU A 7 18.70 -31.63 3.15
CA GLU A 7 18.50 -31.90 4.58
C GLU A 7 17.74 -33.20 4.80
N HIS A 8 16.72 -33.54 3.99
CA HIS A 8 16.06 -34.84 4.04
C HIS A 8 17.02 -36.00 3.73
N LEU A 9 17.90 -35.87 2.75
CA LEU A 9 18.91 -36.90 2.43
C LEU A 9 19.87 -37.11 3.62
N TYR A 10 20.30 -36.04 4.29
CA TYR A 10 21.16 -36.14 5.47
C TYR A 10 20.45 -36.81 6.66
N SER A 11 19.16 -36.52 6.88
CA SER A 11 18.35 -37.18 7.91
C SER A 11 18.26 -38.68 7.65
N SER A 12 17.96 -39.06 6.38
CA SER A 12 17.89 -40.49 6.00
C SER A 12 19.23 -41.21 6.18
N ILE A 13 20.36 -40.58 5.84
CA ILE A 13 21.68 -41.13 6.10
C ILE A 13 21.92 -41.37 7.60
N GLN A 14 21.51 -40.41 8.44
CA GLN A 14 21.63 -40.49 9.88
C GLN A 14 20.78 -41.63 10.47
N GLU A 15 19.54 -41.77 10.03
CA GLU A 15 18.60 -42.84 10.42
C GLU A 15 19.15 -44.20 10.02
N CYS A 16 19.52 -44.38 8.75
CA CYS A 16 20.12 -45.63 8.26
C CYS A 16 21.37 -46.03 9.06
N HIS A 17 22.23 -45.09 9.41
CA HIS A 17 23.42 -45.35 10.19
C HIS A 17 23.07 -45.75 11.64
N LYS A 18 22.12 -45.03 12.28
CA LYS A 18 21.72 -45.29 13.69
C LYS A 18 20.90 -46.55 13.86
N GLU A 19 19.97 -46.83 12.97
CA GLU A 19 19.02 -47.94 13.12
C GLU A 19 19.56 -49.26 12.54
N PHE A 20 20.27 -49.18 11.41
CA PHE A 20 20.71 -50.38 10.67
C PHE A 20 22.24 -50.56 10.64
N GLY A 21 23.02 -49.62 11.20
CA GLY A 21 24.48 -49.72 11.24
C GLY A 21 25.18 -49.54 9.90
N TYR A 22 24.50 -49.06 8.84
CA TYR A 22 25.11 -48.87 7.54
C TYR A 22 26.25 -47.84 7.59
N PRO A 23 27.37 -48.09 6.85
CA PRO A 23 28.46 -47.11 6.78
C PRO A 23 28.00 -45.79 6.15
N VAL A 24 28.31 -44.67 6.82
CA VAL A 24 27.98 -43.33 6.31
C VAL A 24 28.56 -43.09 4.92
N GLU A 25 29.74 -43.66 4.64
CA GLU A 25 30.43 -43.52 3.36
C GLU A 25 29.62 -44.13 2.20
N GLU A 26 29.12 -45.33 2.38
CA GLU A 26 28.30 -46.05 1.37
C GLU A 26 26.94 -45.33 1.19
N SER A 27 26.29 -44.92 2.26
CA SER A 27 25.03 -44.18 2.21
C SER A 27 25.20 -42.84 1.48
N CYS A 28 26.28 -42.13 1.71
CA CYS A 28 26.60 -40.89 0.99
C CYS A 28 26.85 -41.13 -0.50
N HIS A 29 27.55 -42.23 -0.84
CA HIS A 29 27.82 -42.60 -2.23
C HIS A 29 26.54 -42.96 -2.98
N ILE A 30 25.65 -43.75 -2.38
CA ILE A 30 24.38 -44.18 -2.98
C ILE A 30 23.46 -42.97 -3.23
N LEU A 31 23.44 -42.03 -2.34
CA LEU A 31 22.57 -40.84 -2.42
C LEU A 31 23.21 -39.65 -3.15
N ASP A 32 24.42 -39.85 -3.74
CA ASP A 32 25.19 -38.81 -4.42
C ASP A 32 25.38 -37.54 -3.58
N VAL A 33 25.80 -37.73 -2.33
CA VAL A 33 25.97 -36.64 -1.35
C VAL A 33 27.41 -36.61 -0.88
N SER A 34 27.99 -35.40 -0.78
CA SER A 34 29.35 -35.23 -0.26
C SER A 34 29.40 -35.58 1.23
N ARG A 35 30.29 -36.49 1.62
CA ARG A 35 30.56 -36.91 2.97
C ARG A 35 30.93 -35.72 3.90
N SER A 36 31.72 -34.80 3.39
CA SER A 36 32.08 -33.57 4.12
C SER A 36 30.88 -32.67 4.38
N ALA A 37 29.93 -32.59 3.45
CA ALA A 37 28.69 -31.83 3.60
C ALA A 37 27.76 -32.47 4.62
N TYR A 38 27.66 -33.81 4.67
CA TYR A 38 26.91 -34.55 5.69
C TYR A 38 27.45 -34.30 7.10
N TYR A 39 28.77 -34.45 7.30
CA TYR A 39 29.37 -34.22 8.63
C TYR A 39 29.31 -32.74 9.06
N LYS A 40 29.33 -31.80 8.11
CA LYS A 40 29.10 -30.39 8.38
C LYS A 40 27.67 -30.14 8.89
N TRP A 41 26.69 -30.79 8.23
CA TRP A 41 25.29 -30.75 8.65
C TRP A 41 25.10 -31.40 10.04
N LEU A 42 25.68 -32.57 10.26
CA LEU A 42 25.60 -33.32 11.52
C LEU A 42 26.14 -32.53 12.71
N ARG A 43 27.21 -31.75 12.52
CA ARG A 43 27.78 -30.86 13.55
C ARG A 43 26.95 -29.61 13.78
N GLY A 44 25.85 -29.43 13.06
CA GLY A 44 25.03 -28.20 13.15
C GLY A 44 25.77 -26.93 12.67
N ASP A 45 26.88 -27.10 11.94
CA ASP A 45 27.71 -26.01 11.43
C ASP A 45 27.02 -25.34 10.23
N CYS A 46 25.89 -24.71 10.54
CA CYS A 46 25.19 -23.85 9.59
C CYS A 46 26.05 -22.63 9.32
N GLY A 47 26.61 -22.53 8.11
CA GLY A 47 27.40 -21.36 7.71
C GLY A 47 26.65 -20.04 8.01
N GLU A 48 27.39 -18.98 8.30
CA GLU A 48 26.85 -17.66 8.68
C GLU A 48 25.71 -17.16 7.76
N ARG A 49 25.79 -17.51 6.47
CA ARG A 49 24.74 -17.17 5.49
C ARG A 49 23.40 -17.86 5.80
N ILE A 50 23.42 -19.09 6.32
CA ILE A 50 22.21 -19.85 6.67
C ILE A 50 21.62 -19.29 7.95
N LYS A 51 22.44 -19.01 8.96
CA LYS A 51 22.02 -18.35 10.21
C LYS A 51 21.37 -17.00 9.91
N ALA A 52 22.01 -16.19 9.06
CA ALA A 52 21.46 -14.92 8.61
C ALA A 52 20.14 -15.07 7.83
N ASN A 53 19.98 -16.11 6.99
CA ASN A 53 18.72 -16.36 6.30
C ASN A 53 17.60 -16.80 7.26
N ARG A 54 17.92 -17.61 8.30
CA ARG A 54 16.93 -18.01 9.32
C ARG A 54 16.43 -16.78 10.11
N LYS A 55 17.35 -15.88 10.50
CA LYS A 55 16.98 -14.62 11.17
C LYS A 55 16.06 -13.75 10.27
N ILE A 56 16.41 -13.62 9.01
CA ILE A 56 15.54 -12.87 8.06
C ILE A 56 14.21 -13.57 7.87
N ALA A 57 14.17 -14.90 7.82
CA ALA A 57 12.95 -15.69 7.64
C ALA A 57 11.96 -15.48 8.80
N SER A 58 12.44 -15.53 10.07
CA SER A 58 11.57 -15.28 11.23
C SER A 58 10.96 -13.89 11.21
N VAL A 59 11.71 -12.86 10.86
CA VAL A 59 11.19 -11.48 10.76
C VAL A 59 10.22 -11.34 9.58
N ILE A 60 10.46 -12.03 8.45
CA ILE A 60 9.50 -12.05 7.33
C ILE A 60 8.16 -12.67 7.73
N GLU A 61 8.17 -13.75 8.50
CA GLU A 61 6.94 -14.38 9.03
C GLU A 61 6.21 -13.44 9.99
N GLU A 62 6.92 -12.75 10.87
CA GLU A 62 6.37 -11.75 11.78
C GLU A 62 5.67 -10.62 11.01
N ILE A 63 6.36 -9.97 10.06
CA ILE A 63 5.80 -8.92 9.20
C ILE A 63 4.57 -9.42 8.42
N HIS A 64 4.59 -10.67 7.94
CA HIS A 64 3.48 -11.24 7.18
C HIS A 64 2.28 -11.57 8.06
N ASN A 65 2.50 -12.02 9.30
CA ASN A 65 1.45 -12.28 10.28
C ASN A 65 0.76 -10.98 10.72
N GLU A 66 1.50 -9.88 10.86
CA GLU A 66 0.94 -8.56 11.12
C GLU A 66 0.11 -8.03 9.95
N ASP A 67 0.61 -8.17 8.73
CA ASP A 67 -0.05 -7.69 7.51
C ASP A 67 0.22 -8.60 6.31
N SER A 68 -0.65 -9.61 6.13
CA SER A 68 -0.59 -10.56 5.02
C SER A 68 -0.80 -9.93 3.63
N SER A 69 -1.20 -8.66 3.55
CA SER A 69 -1.31 -7.93 2.28
C SER A 69 0.06 -7.52 1.71
N LYS A 70 1.11 -7.52 2.53
CA LYS A 70 2.45 -7.12 2.11
C LYS A 70 3.08 -8.16 1.18
N GLY A 71 3.51 -7.72 -0.01
CA GLY A 71 4.35 -8.53 -0.92
C GLY A 71 5.83 -8.33 -0.61
N TYR A 72 6.70 -9.19 -1.16
CA TYR A 72 8.14 -9.22 -0.85
C TYR A 72 8.86 -7.86 -0.94
N ARG A 73 8.41 -6.93 -1.81
CA ARG A 73 9.00 -5.59 -1.91
C ARG A 73 8.68 -4.72 -0.69
N ARG A 74 7.44 -4.76 -0.21
CA ARG A 74 7.04 -4.05 1.02
C ARG A 74 7.67 -4.68 2.25
N ILE A 75 7.73 -6.02 2.30
CA ILE A 75 8.44 -6.75 3.36
C ILE A 75 9.93 -6.35 3.38
N ARG A 76 10.57 -6.21 2.22
CA ARG A 76 11.96 -5.74 2.14
C ARG A 76 12.13 -4.31 2.68
N ASP A 77 11.20 -3.42 2.37
CA ASP A 77 11.23 -2.04 2.84
C ASP A 77 11.04 -1.98 4.37
N ASP A 78 10.12 -2.79 4.91
CA ASP A 78 9.91 -2.93 6.37
C ASP A 78 11.14 -3.54 7.08
N LEU A 79 11.80 -4.54 6.49
CA LEU A 79 13.04 -5.12 7.02
C LEU A 79 14.14 -4.06 7.20
N GLU A 80 14.30 -3.16 6.22
CA GLU A 80 15.30 -2.09 6.27
C GLU A 80 14.91 -1.03 7.29
N GLU A 81 13.68 -0.53 7.26
CA GLU A 81 13.23 0.60 8.06
C GLU A 81 12.98 0.26 9.54
N TYR A 82 12.21 -0.82 9.79
CA TYR A 82 11.77 -1.12 11.16
C TYR A 82 12.64 -2.16 11.88
N HIS A 83 13.39 -2.97 11.14
CA HIS A 83 14.22 -4.03 11.71
C HIS A 83 15.72 -3.84 11.46
N SER A 84 16.13 -2.75 10.79
CA SER A 84 17.54 -2.45 10.46
C SER A 84 18.25 -3.58 9.68
N ILE A 85 17.48 -4.37 8.91
CA ILE A 85 18.00 -5.48 8.10
C ILE A 85 18.10 -5.07 6.64
N LYS A 86 19.30 -4.67 6.22
CA LYS A 86 19.55 -4.28 4.82
C LYS A 86 19.75 -5.52 3.94
N VAL A 87 18.83 -5.76 3.02
CA VAL A 87 18.80 -6.93 2.15
C VAL A 87 18.21 -6.59 0.78
N ASN A 88 18.65 -7.25 -0.30
CA ASN A 88 18.15 -6.99 -1.63
C ASN A 88 16.82 -7.73 -1.92
N ASP A 89 16.02 -7.18 -2.85
CA ASP A 89 14.71 -7.73 -3.25
C ASP A 89 14.77 -9.21 -3.67
N LYS A 90 15.84 -9.64 -4.38
CA LYS A 90 15.99 -11.02 -4.86
C LYS A 90 16.18 -12.02 -3.70
N ARG A 91 16.90 -11.62 -2.64
CA ARG A 91 17.10 -12.47 -1.45
C ARG A 91 15.80 -12.60 -0.67
N VAL A 92 15.07 -11.51 -0.45
CA VAL A 92 13.76 -11.53 0.23
C VAL A 92 12.77 -12.38 -0.55
N LEU A 93 12.64 -12.18 -1.87
CA LEU A 93 11.75 -12.97 -2.73
C LEU A 93 12.04 -14.48 -2.62
N ARG A 94 13.32 -14.88 -2.61
CA ARG A 94 13.71 -16.29 -2.47
C ARG A 94 13.28 -16.86 -1.12
N ILE A 95 13.47 -16.11 -0.03
CA ILE A 95 13.06 -16.53 1.32
C ILE A 95 11.52 -16.61 1.41
N CYS A 96 10.79 -15.58 0.94
CA CYS A 96 9.32 -15.60 0.88
C CYS A 96 8.79 -16.84 0.12
N ARG A 97 9.44 -17.21 -0.99
CA ARG A 97 9.06 -18.42 -1.75
C ARG A 97 9.31 -19.71 -0.95
N ALA A 98 10.42 -19.78 -0.21
CA ALA A 98 10.73 -20.93 0.64
C ALA A 98 9.74 -21.08 1.81
N LEU A 99 9.27 -19.96 2.38
CA LEU A 99 8.25 -19.91 3.44
C LEU A 99 6.82 -19.97 2.90
N ASN A 100 6.61 -20.07 1.59
CA ASN A 100 5.30 -19.95 0.93
C ASN A 100 4.54 -18.64 1.26
N VAL A 101 5.26 -17.59 1.65
CA VAL A 101 4.70 -16.27 1.96
C VAL A 101 4.35 -15.55 0.67
N LYS A 102 3.07 -15.23 0.50
CA LYS A 102 2.51 -14.53 -0.67
C LYS A 102 1.53 -13.47 -0.21
N SER A 103 1.55 -12.31 -0.88
CA SER A 103 0.54 -11.27 -0.65
C SER A 103 -0.87 -11.79 -0.93
N THR A 104 -1.81 -11.48 -0.04
CA THR A 104 -3.24 -11.82 -0.18
C THR A 104 -3.99 -10.88 -1.11
N ILE A 105 -3.33 -9.83 -1.64
CA ILE A 105 -3.94 -8.86 -2.55
C ILE A 105 -4.39 -9.53 -3.85
N LYS A 106 -5.70 -9.40 -4.16
CA LYS A 106 -6.28 -9.84 -5.43
C LYS A 106 -6.47 -8.66 -6.37
N TYR A 107 -6.02 -8.79 -7.61
CA TYR A 107 -6.18 -7.76 -8.65
C TYR A 107 -7.53 -7.93 -9.35
N LYS A 108 -8.40 -6.90 -9.29
CA LYS A 108 -9.62 -6.81 -10.15
C LYS A 108 -9.55 -5.52 -10.95
N LYS A 109 -9.79 -5.62 -12.29
CA LYS A 109 -10.03 -4.44 -13.14
C LYS A 109 -11.39 -3.84 -12.78
N GLN A 110 -11.46 -2.53 -12.57
CA GLN A 110 -12.72 -1.78 -12.35
C GLN A 110 -12.89 -0.70 -13.41
N GLY A 111 -14.15 -0.42 -13.76
CA GLY A 111 -14.55 0.56 -14.77
C GLY A 111 -14.84 1.95 -14.17
N CYS A 112 -14.96 2.92 -15.05
CA CYS A 112 -14.91 4.36 -14.85
C CYS A 112 -16.10 5.05 -14.20
N THR A 113 -15.87 6.28 -13.78
CA THR A 113 -16.74 7.30 -13.18
C THR A 113 -17.86 7.78 -14.09
N ARG A 114 -19.01 8.17 -13.50
CA ARG A 114 -20.13 8.81 -14.21
C ARG A 114 -19.94 10.33 -14.28
N ASN A 115 -20.02 10.90 -15.48
CA ASN A 115 -19.95 12.34 -15.70
C ASN A 115 -21.23 13.07 -15.25
N ALA A 116 -21.10 14.37 -14.92
CA ALA A 116 -22.24 15.26 -14.70
C ALA A 116 -23.05 15.45 -15.99
N ASN A 117 -24.39 15.35 -15.92
CA ASN A 117 -25.25 15.54 -17.08
C ASN A 117 -25.35 17.03 -17.52
N THR A 118 -25.16 17.98 -16.60
CA THR A 118 -25.18 19.43 -16.85
C THR A 118 -24.19 20.15 -15.92
N PRO A 119 -22.93 20.33 -16.33
CA PRO A 119 -21.94 21.05 -15.52
C PRO A 119 -22.26 22.55 -15.48
N GLN A 120 -22.22 23.16 -14.29
CA GLN A 120 -22.45 24.60 -14.11
C GLN A 120 -21.17 25.41 -14.37
N TYR A 121 -20.01 24.84 -14.08
CA TYR A 121 -18.68 25.41 -14.28
C TYR A 121 -17.69 24.33 -14.72
N ILE A 122 -16.82 24.66 -15.65
CA ILE A 122 -15.75 23.76 -16.11
C ILE A 122 -14.43 24.55 -16.14
N ALA A 123 -13.47 24.11 -15.33
CA ALA A 123 -12.12 24.63 -15.37
C ALA A 123 -11.24 23.93 -16.41
N GLU A 124 -10.20 24.60 -16.87
CA GLU A 124 -9.20 24.02 -17.76
C GLU A 124 -8.34 22.96 -17.04
N ASN A 125 -7.75 22.06 -17.81
CA ASN A 125 -6.79 21.09 -17.27
C ASN A 125 -5.39 21.72 -17.14
N ILE A 126 -5.18 22.50 -16.10
CA ILE A 126 -3.91 23.16 -15.80
C ILE A 126 -2.87 22.14 -15.32
N LEU A 127 -3.29 21.12 -14.55
CA LEU A 127 -2.40 20.08 -14.02
C LEU A 127 -1.66 19.33 -15.14
N ASN A 128 -2.35 19.06 -16.26
CA ASN A 128 -1.81 18.41 -17.47
C ASN A 128 -0.89 17.22 -17.16
N ARG A 129 -1.28 16.36 -16.22
CA ARG A 129 -0.54 15.15 -15.75
C ARG A 129 0.83 15.43 -15.11
N LYS A 130 1.13 16.67 -14.75
CA LYS A 130 2.34 17.02 -14.00
C LYS A 130 2.14 16.70 -12.53
N PHE A 131 2.19 15.40 -12.19
CA PHE A 131 1.93 14.85 -10.86
C PHE A 131 3.11 14.98 -9.89
N THR A 132 3.94 15.97 -10.06
CA THR A 132 5.03 16.34 -9.16
C THR A 132 4.78 17.74 -8.62
N ALA A 133 5.15 17.95 -7.36
CA ALA A 133 5.13 19.25 -6.69
C ALA A 133 6.49 19.45 -6.01
N SER A 134 6.89 20.70 -5.82
CA SER A 134 8.15 21.10 -5.19
C SER A 134 8.00 21.34 -3.69
N ALA A 135 6.78 21.62 -3.23
CA ALA A 135 6.46 21.90 -1.83
C ALA A 135 5.10 21.27 -1.43
N PRO A 136 4.88 21.02 -0.14
CA PRO A 136 3.57 20.71 0.40
C PRO A 136 2.55 21.79 0.02
N ASN A 137 1.30 21.39 -0.16
CA ASN A 137 0.17 22.27 -0.47
C ASN A 137 0.24 23.01 -1.82
N GLU A 138 1.23 22.71 -2.69
CA GLU A 138 1.34 23.28 -4.04
C GLU A 138 0.28 22.72 -4.99
N LYS A 139 -0.03 21.41 -4.89
CA LYS A 139 -1.00 20.75 -5.78
C LYS A 139 -1.77 19.69 -5.02
N TRP A 140 -3.06 19.88 -4.94
CA TRP A 140 -3.99 18.91 -4.36
C TRP A 140 -4.83 18.23 -5.42
N LEU A 141 -5.03 16.92 -5.26
CA LEU A 141 -5.96 16.13 -6.05
C LEU A 141 -7.10 15.65 -5.18
N THR A 142 -8.30 15.65 -5.72
CA THR A 142 -9.49 15.16 -5.02
C THR A 142 -10.32 14.23 -5.89
N ASP A 143 -11.05 13.35 -5.26
CA ASP A 143 -12.04 12.48 -5.88
C ASP A 143 -12.95 11.86 -4.82
N VAL A 144 -14.06 11.27 -5.25
CA VAL A 144 -15.00 10.54 -4.40
C VAL A 144 -15.05 9.09 -4.81
N THR A 145 -14.99 8.19 -3.81
CA THR A 145 -15.14 6.75 -4.06
C THR A 145 -16.25 6.13 -3.24
N GLU A 146 -16.87 5.07 -3.77
CA GLU A 146 -17.92 4.30 -3.13
C GLU A 146 -17.34 3.06 -2.45
N PHE A 147 -17.84 2.79 -1.23
CA PHE A 147 -17.69 1.51 -0.53
C PHE A 147 -19.07 0.92 -0.21
N LYS A 148 -19.11 -0.37 0.00
CA LYS A 148 -20.34 -1.14 0.26
C LYS A 148 -20.19 -1.95 1.53
N TRP A 149 -21.25 -1.99 2.33
CA TRP A 149 -21.39 -2.85 3.49
C TRP A 149 -22.74 -3.55 3.45
N TYR A 150 -22.99 -4.48 4.35
CA TYR A 150 -24.18 -5.32 4.33
C TYR A 150 -24.87 -5.28 5.68
N GLU A 151 -26.15 -4.90 5.67
CA GLU A 151 -27.04 -5.00 6.80
C GLU A 151 -27.88 -6.28 6.61
N GLY A 152 -27.40 -7.39 7.17
CA GLY A 152 -27.93 -8.71 6.84
C GLY A 152 -27.74 -9.04 5.35
N VAL A 153 -28.86 -9.11 4.61
CA VAL A 153 -28.85 -9.34 3.15
C VAL A 153 -28.85 -8.05 2.32
N GLU A 154 -29.18 -6.92 2.94
CA GLU A 154 -29.27 -5.63 2.24
C GLU A 154 -27.87 -5.03 2.02
N LYS A 155 -27.68 -4.53 0.81
CA LYS A 155 -26.45 -3.87 0.39
C LYS A 155 -26.57 -2.37 0.56
N ARG A 156 -25.83 -1.82 1.50
CA ARG A 156 -25.74 -0.38 1.77
C ARG A 156 -24.45 0.22 1.20
N LYS A 157 -24.42 1.54 1.10
CA LYS A 157 -23.30 2.28 0.51
C LYS A 157 -22.86 3.40 1.44
N ILE A 158 -21.56 3.68 1.43
CA ILE A 158 -20.99 4.92 1.93
C ILE A 158 -20.03 5.50 0.88
N TYR A 159 -19.84 6.79 0.94
CA TYR A 159 -18.99 7.55 0.04
C TYR A 159 -17.87 8.21 0.83
N LEU A 160 -16.66 8.09 0.33
CA LEU A 160 -15.45 8.71 0.88
C LEU A 160 -14.97 9.76 -0.12
N SER A 161 -14.95 11.02 0.30
CA SER A 161 -14.24 12.11 -0.38
C SER A 161 -12.88 12.29 0.30
N ALA A 162 -11.82 12.49 -0.46
CA ALA A 162 -10.50 12.77 0.10
C ALA A 162 -9.69 13.71 -0.78
N ILE A 163 -8.74 14.41 -0.17
CA ILE A 163 -7.78 15.29 -0.82
C ILE A 163 -6.38 14.71 -0.60
N LEU A 164 -5.63 14.55 -1.68
CA LEU A 164 -4.26 14.04 -1.71
C LEU A 164 -3.31 15.14 -2.16
N ASP A 165 -2.26 15.38 -1.38
CA ASP A 165 -1.14 16.26 -1.76
C ASP A 165 -0.19 15.55 -2.73
N LEU A 166 0.25 16.24 -3.78
CA LEU A 166 1.16 15.68 -4.78
C LEU A 166 2.63 15.67 -4.37
N TYR A 167 3.03 16.50 -3.41
CA TYR A 167 4.41 16.56 -2.93
C TYR A 167 4.78 15.34 -2.07
N ASP A 168 4.02 15.13 -1.01
CA ASP A 168 4.28 14.10 0.00
C ASP A 168 3.35 12.89 -0.09
N ARG A 169 2.31 12.96 -0.95
CA ARG A 169 1.32 11.90 -1.14
C ARG A 169 0.44 11.62 0.09
N ARG A 170 0.43 12.50 1.09
CA ARG A 170 -0.46 12.35 2.25
C ARG A 170 -1.91 12.61 1.85
N ILE A 171 -2.82 11.98 2.55
CA ILE A 171 -4.23 12.41 2.55
C ILE A 171 -4.34 13.59 3.50
N VAL A 172 -4.59 14.76 2.92
CA VAL A 172 -4.69 16.04 3.62
C VAL A 172 -5.96 16.10 4.47
N SER A 173 -7.09 15.73 3.87
CA SER A 173 -8.40 15.72 4.51
C SER A 173 -9.29 14.68 3.88
N TYR A 174 -10.30 14.21 4.61
CA TYR A 174 -11.34 13.33 4.11
C TYR A 174 -12.63 13.44 4.92
N PHE A 175 -13.75 13.08 4.25
CA PHE A 175 -15.05 12.89 4.89
C PHE A 175 -15.73 11.60 4.37
N ILE A 176 -16.53 10.98 5.25
CA ILE A 176 -17.32 9.79 4.95
C ILE A 176 -18.79 10.09 5.19
N ARG A 177 -19.64 9.85 4.17
CA ARG A 177 -21.10 10.07 4.26
C ARG A 177 -21.87 8.95 3.56
N ASP A 178 -23.14 8.80 3.94
CA ASP A 178 -24.04 7.82 3.32
C ASP A 178 -24.60 8.28 1.97
N ARG A 179 -24.43 9.56 1.66
CA ARG A 179 -24.88 10.19 0.40
C ARG A 179 -23.74 10.86 -0.33
N ASN A 180 -23.71 10.66 -1.65
CA ASN A 180 -22.79 11.37 -2.54
C ASN A 180 -23.44 12.69 -2.98
N ASN A 181 -23.25 13.74 -2.20
CA ASN A 181 -23.81 15.08 -2.41
C ASN A 181 -22.71 16.16 -2.34
N ASN A 182 -23.09 17.42 -2.60
CA ASN A 182 -22.14 18.54 -2.59
C ASN A 182 -21.49 18.73 -1.21
N SER A 183 -22.25 18.58 -0.12
CA SER A 183 -21.69 18.77 1.22
C SER A 183 -20.57 17.79 1.57
N LEU A 184 -20.57 16.59 1.00
CA LEU A 184 -19.46 15.64 1.18
C LEU A 184 -18.11 16.23 0.70
N VAL A 185 -18.10 16.84 -0.47
CA VAL A 185 -16.90 17.43 -1.08
C VAL A 185 -16.58 18.78 -0.46
N PHE A 186 -17.59 19.59 -0.21
CA PHE A 186 -17.42 20.94 0.37
C PHE A 186 -16.79 20.86 1.77
N ASP A 187 -17.33 19.99 2.64
CA ASP A 187 -16.79 19.81 3.98
C ASP A 187 -15.38 19.20 3.96
N THR A 188 -15.09 18.34 2.97
CA THR A 188 -13.72 17.80 2.78
C THR A 188 -12.74 18.94 2.44
N PHE A 189 -13.16 19.87 1.59
CA PHE A 189 -12.36 21.03 1.21
C PHE A 189 -12.21 22.03 2.35
N ASP A 190 -13.33 22.40 3.00
CA ASP A 190 -13.33 23.36 4.11
C ASP A 190 -12.39 22.90 5.24
N LYS A 191 -12.46 21.61 5.63
CA LYS A 191 -11.55 21.02 6.61
C LYS A 191 -10.09 21.06 6.14
N ALA A 192 -9.82 20.79 4.85
CA ALA A 192 -8.47 20.85 4.33
C ALA A 192 -7.86 22.25 4.42
N ILE A 193 -8.64 23.29 4.12
CA ILE A 193 -8.21 24.69 4.24
C ILE A 193 -8.05 25.13 5.71
N GLU A 194 -8.97 24.70 6.60
CA GLU A 194 -8.86 24.97 8.03
C GLU A 194 -7.56 24.41 8.63
N GLU A 195 -7.21 23.17 8.27
CA GLU A 195 -5.99 22.50 8.72
C GLU A 195 -4.71 23.01 8.00
N ASN A 196 -4.84 23.66 6.83
CA ASN A 196 -3.73 24.17 6.02
C ASN A 196 -4.06 25.57 5.45
N PRO A 197 -4.10 26.61 6.28
CA PRO A 197 -4.54 27.96 5.88
C PRO A 197 -3.62 28.61 4.83
N ASP A 198 -2.37 28.17 4.73
CA ASP A 198 -1.38 28.67 3.77
C ASP A 198 -1.42 27.95 2.39
N ALA A 199 -2.42 27.09 2.17
CA ALA A 199 -2.56 26.38 0.89
C ALA A 199 -3.17 27.30 -0.18
N HIS A 200 -2.35 27.75 -1.15
CA HIS A 200 -2.74 28.63 -2.25
C HIS A 200 -2.47 28.02 -3.63
N GLY A 201 -2.30 26.72 -3.71
CA GLY A 201 -1.86 26.04 -4.93
C GLY A 201 -2.98 25.63 -5.88
N LEU A 202 -2.71 24.59 -6.66
CA LEU A 202 -3.64 24.03 -7.63
C LEU A 202 -4.55 22.98 -6.97
N PHE A 203 -5.86 23.10 -7.17
CA PHE A 203 -6.85 22.12 -6.75
C PHE A 203 -7.42 21.39 -7.97
N HIS A 204 -7.09 20.10 -8.14
CA HIS A 204 -7.47 19.32 -9.31
C HIS A 204 -8.49 18.22 -8.98
N SER A 205 -9.55 18.12 -9.79
CA SER A 205 -10.59 17.12 -9.67
C SER A 205 -10.98 16.49 -11.01
N ASP A 206 -11.84 15.50 -10.99
CA ASP A 206 -12.61 15.11 -12.16
C ASP A 206 -13.74 16.14 -12.46
N ARG A 207 -14.62 15.80 -13.40
CA ARG A 207 -15.80 16.62 -13.73
C ARG A 207 -17.08 16.09 -13.07
N GLY A 208 -16.99 15.57 -11.87
CA GLY A 208 -18.14 15.19 -11.06
C GLY A 208 -19.04 16.40 -10.77
N PHE A 209 -20.33 16.17 -10.54
CA PHE A 209 -21.32 17.24 -10.36
C PHE A 209 -21.00 18.14 -9.17
N GLN A 210 -20.35 17.61 -8.13
CA GLN A 210 -19.92 18.39 -6.96
C GLN A 210 -18.85 19.43 -7.33
N TYR A 211 -17.89 19.03 -8.17
CA TYR A 211 -16.75 19.87 -8.55
C TYR A 211 -17.12 20.91 -9.61
N THR A 212 -18.15 20.64 -10.43
CA THR A 212 -18.66 21.56 -11.44
C THR A 212 -19.69 22.56 -10.90
N ASN A 213 -19.93 22.56 -9.59
CA ASN A 213 -20.83 23.48 -8.92
C ASN A 213 -20.18 24.87 -8.76
N ARG A 214 -20.95 25.95 -9.06
CA ARG A 214 -20.45 27.35 -8.96
C ARG A 214 -20.10 27.74 -7.53
N GLU A 215 -20.86 27.28 -6.56
CA GLU A 215 -20.56 27.56 -5.14
C GLU A 215 -19.24 26.93 -4.72
N PHE A 216 -18.94 25.72 -5.20
CA PHE A 216 -17.66 25.07 -4.94
C PHE A 216 -16.50 25.84 -5.60
N HIS A 217 -16.68 26.30 -6.83
CA HIS A 217 -15.70 27.14 -7.50
C HIS A 217 -15.38 28.41 -6.72
N ALA A 218 -16.43 29.13 -6.27
CA ALA A 218 -16.28 30.33 -5.43
C ALA A 218 -15.54 30.04 -4.10
N LYS A 219 -15.74 28.85 -3.50
CA LYS A 219 -14.97 28.43 -2.31
C LYS A 219 -13.48 28.28 -2.59
N ILE A 220 -13.13 27.66 -3.72
CA ILE A 220 -11.73 27.47 -4.14
C ILE A 220 -11.07 28.82 -4.39
N GLU A 221 -11.74 29.74 -5.10
CA GLU A 221 -11.23 31.10 -5.35
C GLU A 221 -11.06 31.89 -4.04
N LYS A 222 -12.03 31.80 -3.13
CA LYS A 222 -11.94 32.46 -1.81
C LYS A 222 -10.75 31.96 -0.98
N ALA A 223 -10.38 30.69 -1.14
CA ALA A 223 -9.18 30.12 -0.52
C ALA A 223 -7.88 30.49 -1.24
N GLY A 224 -7.92 31.29 -2.28
CA GLY A 224 -6.75 31.68 -3.08
C GLY A 224 -6.18 30.53 -3.93
N MET A 225 -6.93 29.43 -4.11
CA MET A 225 -6.50 28.31 -4.92
C MET A 225 -7.00 28.39 -6.37
N THR A 226 -6.29 27.74 -7.28
CA THR A 226 -6.68 27.65 -8.70
C THR A 226 -7.34 26.32 -8.98
N GLN A 227 -8.57 26.33 -9.50
CA GLN A 227 -9.26 25.10 -9.88
C GLN A 227 -8.76 24.57 -11.22
N SER A 228 -8.57 23.24 -11.27
CA SER A 228 -8.21 22.51 -12.50
C SER A 228 -9.06 21.25 -12.60
N MET A 229 -9.46 20.86 -13.82
CA MET A 229 -10.31 19.69 -14.03
C MET A 229 -9.74 18.74 -15.07
N SER A 230 -9.94 17.44 -14.86
CA SER A 230 -9.61 16.39 -15.81
C SER A 230 -10.36 16.59 -17.15
N ARG A 231 -9.76 16.17 -18.25
CA ARG A 231 -10.44 16.12 -19.55
C ARG A 231 -11.54 15.04 -19.55
N VAL A 232 -12.57 15.24 -20.37
CA VAL A 232 -13.67 14.28 -20.51
C VAL A 232 -13.15 12.89 -20.89
N GLY A 233 -13.54 11.88 -20.14
CA GLY A 233 -13.18 10.47 -20.38
C GLY A 233 -11.68 10.14 -20.20
N LYS A 234 -10.91 11.05 -19.60
CA LYS A 234 -9.47 10.84 -19.34
C LYS A 234 -9.22 10.64 -17.84
N CYS A 235 -9.64 9.50 -17.30
CA CYS A 235 -9.44 9.14 -15.89
C CYS A 235 -7.96 9.22 -15.46
N ILE A 236 -7.03 8.96 -16.36
CA ILE A 236 -5.58 9.07 -16.08
C ILE A 236 -5.15 10.49 -15.68
N ASP A 237 -5.97 11.53 -15.96
CA ASP A 237 -5.67 12.90 -15.54
C ASP A 237 -5.77 13.09 -14.01
N ASN A 238 -6.40 12.14 -13.27
CA ASN A 238 -6.44 12.07 -11.81
C ASN A 238 -5.74 10.80 -11.27
N GLY A 239 -4.74 10.30 -11.98
CA GLY A 239 -4.09 9.01 -11.73
C GLY A 239 -3.58 8.76 -10.31
N PRO A 240 -2.94 9.71 -9.61
CA PRO A 240 -2.51 9.50 -8.22
C PRO A 240 -3.65 9.23 -7.25
N MET A 241 -4.80 9.92 -7.40
CA MET A 241 -5.96 9.72 -6.55
C MET A 241 -6.65 8.37 -6.84
N GLU A 242 -6.79 8.01 -8.12
CA GLU A 242 -7.24 6.67 -8.52
C GLU A 242 -6.30 5.57 -7.99
N GLY A 243 -4.99 5.85 -7.99
CA GLY A 243 -3.97 4.99 -7.40
C GLY A 243 -4.21 4.75 -5.91
N PHE A 244 -4.52 5.78 -5.15
CA PHE A 244 -4.84 5.68 -3.72
C PHE A 244 -6.11 4.84 -3.48
N TRP A 245 -7.19 5.07 -4.25
CA TRP A 245 -8.40 4.24 -4.18
C TRP A 245 -8.12 2.77 -4.47
N GLY A 246 -7.28 2.53 -5.48
CA GLY A 246 -6.84 1.18 -5.79
C GLY A 246 -6.06 0.53 -4.65
N ILE A 247 -5.22 1.27 -3.96
CA ILE A 247 -4.40 0.78 -2.84
C ILE A 247 -5.28 0.44 -1.64
N ILE A 248 -6.09 1.37 -1.11
CA ILE A 248 -6.96 1.11 0.05
C ILE A 248 -7.92 -0.05 -0.21
N LYS A 249 -8.54 -0.09 -1.41
CA LYS A 249 -9.47 -1.17 -1.75
C LYS A 249 -8.79 -2.53 -1.85
N ARG A 250 -7.61 -2.62 -2.42
CA ARG A 250 -6.87 -3.88 -2.52
C ARG A 250 -6.31 -4.35 -1.19
N GLU A 251 -5.79 -3.44 -0.39
CA GLU A 251 -5.09 -3.80 0.85
C GLU A 251 -6.05 -4.12 2.00
N ARG A 252 -7.26 -3.49 2.04
CA ARG A 252 -8.14 -3.62 3.21
C ARG A 252 -9.60 -3.94 2.91
N TYR A 253 -10.10 -3.70 1.71
CA TYR A 253 -11.52 -3.83 1.41
C TYR A 253 -11.86 -5.08 0.59
N TYR A 254 -11.17 -5.34 -0.53
CA TYR A 254 -11.51 -6.47 -1.39
C TYR A 254 -11.27 -7.81 -0.70
N GLY A 255 -12.24 -8.72 -0.87
CA GLY A 255 -12.22 -10.04 -0.25
C GLY A 255 -12.74 -10.06 1.19
N LYS A 256 -13.14 -8.90 1.74
CA LYS A 256 -13.81 -8.79 3.04
C LYS A 256 -15.28 -8.44 2.88
N ARG A 257 -16.10 -8.88 3.83
CA ARG A 257 -17.50 -8.50 3.97
C ARG A 257 -17.61 -7.67 5.25
N PHE A 258 -18.11 -6.46 5.13
CA PHE A 258 -18.38 -5.57 6.25
C PHE A 258 -19.86 -5.66 6.59
N GLU A 259 -20.20 -6.02 7.82
CA GLU A 259 -21.57 -6.28 8.29
C GLU A 259 -22.17 -5.08 9.04
N SER A 260 -21.39 -4.03 9.28
CA SER A 260 -21.85 -2.77 9.84
C SER A 260 -21.17 -1.58 9.17
N ARG A 261 -21.86 -0.44 9.24
CA ARG A 261 -21.32 0.86 8.77
C ARG A 261 -20.08 1.24 9.58
N GLU A 262 -20.15 1.06 10.87
CA GLU A 262 -19.10 1.42 11.85
C GLU A 262 -17.81 0.64 11.57
N SER A 263 -17.91 -0.66 11.31
CA SER A 263 -16.74 -1.49 10.98
C SER A 263 -16.06 -1.06 9.67
N LEU A 264 -16.85 -0.65 8.68
CA LEU A 264 -16.32 -0.15 7.41
C LEU A 264 -15.68 1.24 7.58
N VAL A 265 -16.32 2.14 8.33
CA VAL A 265 -15.77 3.49 8.64
C VAL A 265 -14.47 3.36 9.41
N SER A 266 -14.45 2.58 10.48
CA SER A 266 -13.24 2.32 11.29
C SER A 266 -12.09 1.74 10.44
N MET A 267 -12.39 0.84 9.51
CA MET A 267 -11.38 0.32 8.57
C MET A 267 -10.80 1.43 7.70
N ILE A 268 -11.64 2.33 7.17
CA ILE A 268 -11.18 3.43 6.29
C ILE A 268 -10.31 4.41 7.09
N GLU A 269 -10.75 4.83 8.27
CA GLU A 269 -10.03 5.79 9.13
C GLU A 269 -8.69 5.21 9.60
N THR A 270 -8.70 3.99 10.10
CA THR A 270 -7.47 3.28 10.49
C THR A 270 -6.51 3.14 9.30
N TYR A 271 -7.05 2.88 8.10
CA TYR A 271 -6.20 2.74 6.93
C TYR A 271 -5.61 4.08 6.48
N ILE A 272 -6.36 5.18 6.50
CA ILE A 272 -5.82 6.51 6.14
C ILE A 272 -4.72 6.92 7.13
N PHE A 273 -4.93 6.67 8.42
CA PHE A 273 -3.87 6.88 9.42
C PHE A 273 -2.62 6.04 9.12
N TYR A 274 -2.79 4.74 8.86
CA TYR A 274 -1.69 3.86 8.48
C TYR A 274 -0.99 4.33 7.21
N TYR A 275 -1.76 4.72 6.18
CA TYR A 275 -1.22 5.19 4.90
C TYR A 275 -0.34 6.42 5.07
N ASN A 276 -0.78 7.39 5.87
CA ASN A 276 -0.04 8.62 6.12
C ASN A 276 1.20 8.40 7.00
N ASN A 277 1.10 7.57 8.05
CA ASN A 277 2.09 7.54 9.13
C ASN A 277 2.98 6.30 9.17
N ARG A 278 2.59 5.19 8.48
CA ARG A 278 3.31 3.91 8.59
C ARG A 278 3.56 3.22 7.25
N ARG A 279 2.84 3.61 6.19
CA ARG A 279 2.97 2.96 4.90
C ARG A 279 4.13 3.54 4.11
N LEU A 280 5.26 2.82 4.04
CA LEU A 280 6.43 3.21 3.27
C LEU A 280 6.13 3.27 1.77
N GLN A 281 6.64 4.30 1.10
CA GLN A 281 6.45 4.54 -0.32
C GLN A 281 7.78 4.71 -1.06
N ARG A 282 8.11 3.78 -1.95
CA ARG A 282 9.36 3.83 -2.74
C ARG A 282 9.50 5.09 -3.58
N LYS A 283 8.38 5.67 -4.04
CA LYS A 283 8.39 6.94 -4.78
C LYS A 283 8.82 8.12 -3.92
N LEU A 284 8.71 8.02 -2.61
CA LEU A 284 9.14 9.04 -1.65
C LEU A 284 10.55 8.77 -1.09
N GLY A 285 11.24 7.70 -1.53
CA GLY A 285 12.54 7.29 -1.00
C GLY A 285 12.47 6.27 0.12
N VAL A 286 11.38 5.45 0.17
CA VAL A 286 11.10 4.43 1.21
C VAL A 286 10.81 5.08 2.57
N ILE A 287 10.11 6.20 2.56
CA ILE A 287 9.59 6.88 3.75
C ILE A 287 8.07 6.99 3.68
N THR A 288 7.44 7.33 4.80
CA THR A 288 6.00 7.58 4.86
C THR A 288 5.65 8.97 4.31
N PRO A 289 4.39 9.21 3.90
CA PRO A 289 3.90 10.54 3.56
C PRO A 289 4.18 11.60 4.63
N MET A 290 3.92 11.30 5.90
CA MET A 290 4.12 12.26 6.99
C MET A 290 5.60 12.53 7.29
N GLU A 291 6.47 11.54 7.18
CA GLU A 291 7.93 11.76 7.27
C GLU A 291 8.41 12.69 6.16
N LYS A 292 7.93 12.47 4.91
CA LYS A 292 8.24 13.38 3.78
C LYS A 292 7.74 14.79 4.04
N HIS A 293 6.51 14.94 4.57
CA HIS A 293 5.92 16.22 4.94
C HIS A 293 6.75 16.95 6.00
N ASN A 294 7.04 16.28 7.11
CA ASN A 294 7.77 16.85 8.23
C ASN A 294 9.20 17.23 7.85
N THR A 295 9.87 16.42 7.02
CA THR A 295 11.24 16.71 6.54
C THR A 295 11.30 18.03 5.77
N TYR A 296 10.26 18.40 5.04
CA TYR A 296 10.22 19.68 4.33
C TYR A 296 10.26 20.86 5.30
N PHE A 297 9.43 20.84 6.34
CA PHE A 297 9.35 21.94 7.32
C PHE A 297 10.55 21.99 8.27
N LEU A 298 11.24 20.86 8.48
CA LEU A 298 12.48 20.85 9.25
C LEU A 298 13.68 21.36 8.45
N ALA A 299 13.61 21.38 7.12
CA ALA A 299 14.66 21.85 6.24
C ALA A 299 14.45 23.30 5.74
N ALA A 300 13.28 23.88 5.95
CA ALA A 300 12.91 25.26 5.65
C ALA A 300 13.19 26.19 6.83
#